data_5ffe8c26797710579e3957c08306f7a8
#
_entry.id   5ffe8c26797710579e3957c08306f7a8
#
_cell.length_a   1.000
_cell.length_b   1.000
_cell.length_c   1.000
_cell.angle_alpha   90.00
_cell.angle_beta   90.00
_cell.angle_gamma   90.00
#
_symmetry.space_group_name_H-M   'P 1'
#
loop_
_entity.id
_entity.type
_entity.pdbx_description
1 polymer ?
#
loop_
_entity_poly.entity_id
_entity_poly.type
_entity_poly.pdbx_seq_one_letter_code
_entity_poly.pdbx_strand_id
1 'polypeptide(L)'
;VIDEVPQNEYTADVKASYKDYNDAAVVVLMRTGAEGNDLPYDMSRYGGSADENYLELNKDEKELLAEVHKSFDKVIVLISSANAMQMDFVDKAEYGIDAVLWYARPAGGIGSIAKILSGAINPSGRLVDTYVHDNMSSAAMQNFGDYRYVNEDGSLSGYSYVNYAEGIYVGYKYYETRYEDAVLKQGNAGDYDYAATVAYPFGYGLSYTDFEWSDLKVDWDGDLCTASVTVKNTGFTSGKDVVEFYVQSPYIPGGVEKAAVSLAQYVKTAELAPGESQRVSVTFSKQDIASYDAKDAKTY
;
A
#
# COMPACT_ATOMS: atom_id res chain seq x y z
N VAL A 1 14.25 -1.51 27.41
CA VAL A 1 13.70 -0.16 27.69
C VAL A 1 13.78 0.58 26.37
N ILE A 2 12.67 1.09 25.91
CA ILE A 2 12.60 1.92 24.69
C ILE A 2 12.65 3.35 25.19
N ASP A 3 13.63 4.12 24.73
CA ASP A 3 13.66 5.57 24.97
C ASP A 3 12.92 6.22 23.79
N GLU A 4 11.78 6.85 24.05
CA GLU A 4 11.00 7.56 23.03
C GLU A 4 11.48 9.00 23.01
N VAL A 5 12.11 9.40 21.91
CA VAL A 5 12.57 10.78 21.70
C VAL A 5 11.65 11.45 20.71
N PRO A 6 11.08 12.61 21.07
CA PRO A 6 10.36 13.43 20.11
C PRO A 6 11.24 13.77 18.89
N GLN A 7 10.63 13.84 17.74
CA GLN A 7 11.24 13.97 16.43
C GLN A 7 12.26 15.13 16.28
N ASN A 8 12.18 16.14 17.11
CA ASN A 8 13.01 17.36 17.10
C ASN A 8 13.95 17.51 18.32
N GLU A 9 14.08 16.50 19.20
CA GLU A 9 14.85 16.60 20.43
C GLU A 9 16.08 15.66 20.45
N TYR A 10 17.04 15.88 19.55
CA TYR A 10 18.34 15.17 19.56
C TYR A 10 19.32 15.86 20.51
N THR A 11 19.06 15.79 21.78
CA THR A 11 20.00 16.31 22.78
C THR A 11 21.28 15.48 22.85
N ALA A 12 22.34 16.07 23.41
CA ALA A 12 23.59 15.35 23.60
C ALA A 12 23.39 14.10 24.48
N ASP A 13 22.48 14.16 25.46
CA ASP A 13 22.15 13.04 26.36
C ASP A 13 21.46 11.89 25.61
N VAL A 14 20.55 12.19 24.69
CA VAL A 14 19.90 11.20 23.81
C VAL A 14 20.95 10.49 22.95
N LYS A 15 21.83 11.24 22.30
CA LYS A 15 22.92 10.66 21.50
C LYS A 15 23.89 9.83 22.36
N ALA A 16 24.11 10.22 23.62
CA ALA A 16 24.94 9.45 24.54
C ALA A 16 24.33 8.10 24.92
N SER A 17 22.99 7.96 24.87
CA SER A 17 22.30 6.69 25.16
C SER A 17 22.44 5.64 24.04
N TYR A 18 22.78 6.04 22.81
CA TYR A 18 22.92 5.12 21.67
C TYR A 18 23.93 4.00 21.91
N LYS A 19 24.97 4.24 22.72
CA LYS A 19 25.93 3.19 23.11
C LYS A 19 25.32 2.04 23.91
N ASP A 20 24.19 2.31 24.60
CA ASP A 20 23.49 1.36 25.45
C ASP A 20 22.32 0.69 24.74
N TYR A 21 21.90 1.27 23.61
CA TYR A 21 20.77 0.81 22.74
C TYR A 21 21.20 0.90 21.28
N ASN A 22 22.02 -0.04 20.84
CA ASN A 22 22.72 0.04 19.55
C ASN A 22 22.43 -1.10 18.56
N ASP A 23 21.51 -2.01 18.87
CA ASP A 23 21.18 -3.12 17.98
C ASP A 23 20.48 -2.66 16.70
N ALA A 24 19.59 -1.69 16.81
CA ALA A 24 18.86 -1.08 15.70
C ALA A 24 18.20 0.23 16.11
N ALA A 25 18.02 1.14 15.17
CA ALA A 25 17.10 2.27 15.32
C ALA A 25 15.72 1.90 14.80
N VAL A 26 14.66 2.18 15.55
CA VAL A 26 13.27 2.01 15.13
C VAL A 26 12.64 3.39 15.03
N VAL A 27 12.34 3.82 13.82
CA VAL A 27 11.74 5.13 13.54
C VAL A 27 10.26 4.94 13.22
N VAL A 28 9.40 5.68 13.92
CA VAL A 28 7.95 5.65 13.68
C VAL A 28 7.53 6.88 12.90
N LEU A 29 7.00 6.65 11.70
CA LEU A 29 6.38 7.68 10.86
C LEU A 29 4.87 7.58 11.00
N MET A 30 4.20 8.69 11.29
CA MET A 30 2.77 8.69 11.55
C MET A 30 2.07 9.72 10.68
N ARG A 31 0.93 9.30 10.11
CA ARG A 31 -0.04 10.19 9.47
C ARG A 31 -1.41 9.97 10.08
N THR A 32 -2.08 11.06 10.40
CA THR A 32 -3.42 11.02 10.97
C THR A 32 -4.43 11.46 9.93
N GLY A 33 -5.41 10.60 9.69
CA GLY A 33 -6.69 10.94 9.09
C GLY A 33 -7.76 10.53 10.07
N ALA A 34 -8.89 11.22 10.10
CA ALA A 34 -9.98 10.91 11.02
C ALA A 34 -11.32 10.97 10.29
N GLU A 35 -12.27 10.20 10.78
CA GLU A 35 -13.65 10.30 10.33
C GLU A 35 -14.16 11.74 10.50
N GLY A 36 -14.78 12.28 9.46
CA GLY A 36 -15.29 13.64 9.42
C GLY A 36 -14.25 14.74 9.26
N ASN A 37 -12.97 14.40 9.05
CA ASN A 37 -11.91 15.33 8.72
C ASN A 37 -11.13 14.83 7.51
N ASP A 38 -11.10 15.63 6.48
CA ASP A 38 -10.31 15.36 5.29
C ASP A 38 -8.82 15.26 5.61
N LEU A 39 -8.10 14.51 4.80
CA LEU A 39 -6.65 14.49 4.84
C LEU A 39 -6.12 15.92 4.57
N PRO A 40 -5.14 16.40 5.35
CA PRO A 40 -4.48 17.66 5.00
C PRO A 40 -3.83 17.62 3.62
N TYR A 41 -3.83 18.73 2.91
CA TYR A 41 -3.19 18.81 1.59
C TYR A 41 -1.68 18.93 1.68
N ASP A 42 -1.19 19.61 2.70
CA ASP A 42 0.21 19.97 2.87
C ASP A 42 0.70 19.78 4.32
N MET A 43 1.99 19.97 4.51
CA MET A 43 2.67 19.82 5.79
C MET A 43 2.77 21.10 6.62
N SER A 44 2.20 22.20 6.20
CA SER A 44 2.36 23.52 6.87
C SER A 44 1.94 23.55 8.33
N ARG A 45 1.03 22.66 8.74
CA ARG A 45 0.56 22.51 10.13
C ARG A 45 1.22 21.35 10.89
N TYR A 46 2.14 20.62 10.24
CA TYR A 46 2.69 19.36 10.73
C TYR A 46 4.22 19.29 10.62
N GLY A 47 4.89 20.42 10.81
CA GLY A 47 6.35 20.50 10.81
C GLY A 47 7.01 20.59 9.43
N GLY A 48 6.22 20.91 8.38
CA GLY A 48 6.71 21.10 7.02
C GLY A 48 6.23 22.40 6.38
N SER A 49 6.25 22.46 5.06
CA SER A 49 5.84 23.61 4.26
C SER A 49 4.56 23.34 3.47
N ALA A 50 3.98 24.40 2.89
CA ALA A 50 2.84 24.29 1.99
C ALA A 50 3.17 23.65 0.63
N ASP A 51 4.45 23.52 0.30
CA ASP A 51 4.92 22.87 -0.92
C ASP A 51 5.14 21.36 -0.74
N GLU A 52 5.04 20.85 0.50
CA GLU A 52 5.19 19.43 0.83
C GLU A 52 3.81 18.78 1.01
N ASN A 53 3.57 17.68 0.28
CA ASN A 53 2.34 16.91 0.44
C ASN A 53 2.30 16.23 1.82
N TYR A 54 1.14 16.17 2.45
CA TYR A 54 0.99 15.58 3.78
C TYR A 54 1.40 14.10 3.85
N LEU A 55 1.35 13.37 2.75
CA LEU A 55 1.75 11.97 2.68
C LEU A 55 3.23 11.75 2.32
N GLU A 56 4.01 12.82 2.14
CA GLU A 56 5.48 12.77 2.01
C GLU A 56 6.16 12.84 3.38
N LEU A 57 7.47 12.59 3.41
CA LEU A 57 8.28 12.91 4.58
C LEU A 57 8.44 14.43 4.71
N ASN A 58 8.21 14.97 5.89
CA ASN A 58 8.56 16.34 6.20
C ASN A 58 10.07 16.51 6.44
N LYS A 59 10.51 17.74 6.60
CA LYS A 59 11.91 18.07 6.84
C LYS A 59 12.48 17.37 8.08
N ASP A 60 11.75 17.40 9.19
CA ASP A 60 12.20 16.84 10.47
C ASP A 60 12.33 15.30 10.38
N GLU A 61 11.42 14.63 9.68
CA GLU A 61 11.48 13.19 9.42
C GLU A 61 12.68 12.81 8.55
N LYS A 62 12.97 13.61 7.51
CA LYS A 62 14.16 13.45 6.65
C LYS A 62 15.45 13.61 7.45
N GLU A 63 15.52 14.65 8.30
CA GLU A 63 16.67 14.89 9.18
C GLU A 63 16.83 13.76 10.21
N LEU A 64 15.72 13.25 10.78
CA LEU A 64 15.72 12.12 11.72
C LEU A 64 16.31 10.86 11.07
N LEU A 65 15.80 10.45 9.92
CA LEU A 65 16.30 9.26 9.21
C LEU A 65 17.79 9.39 8.89
N ALA A 66 18.22 10.54 8.37
CA ALA A 66 19.61 10.79 8.08
C ALA A 66 20.51 10.81 9.33
N GLU A 67 20.00 11.25 10.48
CA GLU A 67 20.77 11.27 11.74
C GLU A 67 20.91 9.88 12.36
N VAL A 68 19.85 9.08 12.40
CA VAL A 68 19.93 7.73 12.97
C VAL A 68 20.79 6.81 12.11
N HIS A 69 20.74 6.94 10.79
CA HIS A 69 21.60 6.15 9.89
C HIS A 69 23.11 6.38 10.14
N LYS A 70 23.52 7.57 10.59
CA LYS A 70 24.92 7.83 10.96
C LYS A 70 25.38 7.07 12.20
N SER A 71 24.44 6.66 13.05
CA SER A 71 24.72 6.13 14.38
C SER A 71 24.35 4.66 14.55
N PHE A 72 23.57 4.10 13.64
CA PHE A 72 23.06 2.73 13.69
C PHE A 72 23.30 1.99 12.37
N ASP A 73 23.76 0.76 12.48
CA ASP A 73 23.96 -0.13 11.33
C ASP A 73 22.64 -0.70 10.79
N LYS A 74 21.55 -0.59 11.56
CA LYS A 74 20.22 -1.06 11.18
C LYS A 74 19.16 0.00 11.45
N VAL A 75 18.42 0.36 10.42
CA VAL A 75 17.32 1.31 10.49
C VAL A 75 16.02 0.62 10.10
N ILE A 76 15.07 0.58 11.00
CA ILE A 76 13.75 -0.02 10.80
C ILE A 76 12.70 1.09 10.85
N VAL A 77 11.90 1.20 9.82
CA VAL A 77 10.81 2.19 9.76
C VAL A 77 9.48 1.50 10.01
N LEU A 78 8.74 2.04 10.98
CA LEU A 78 7.36 1.66 11.27
C LEU A 78 6.41 2.73 10.74
N ILE A 79 5.50 2.35 9.84
CA ILE A 79 4.51 3.26 9.26
C ILE A 79 3.17 3.07 9.96
N SER A 80 2.75 4.08 10.71
CA SER A 80 1.45 4.18 11.36
C SER A 80 0.55 5.16 10.61
N SER A 81 0.03 4.75 9.48
CA SER A 81 -0.86 5.54 8.64
C SER A 81 -1.97 4.68 8.07
N ALA A 82 -3.20 5.19 8.09
CA ALA A 82 -4.33 4.58 7.37
C ALA A 82 -4.27 4.88 5.86
N ASN A 83 -3.56 5.93 5.47
CA ASN A 83 -3.38 6.33 4.08
C ASN A 83 -2.02 5.84 3.56
N ALA A 84 -1.94 5.55 2.27
CA ALA A 84 -0.69 5.18 1.63
C ALA A 84 0.26 6.39 1.58
N MET A 85 1.33 6.34 2.38
CA MET A 85 2.40 7.35 2.33
C MET A 85 3.22 7.16 1.05
N GLN A 86 3.77 8.26 0.54
CA GLN A 86 4.76 8.24 -0.53
C GLN A 86 6.02 7.51 -0.08
N MET A 87 6.56 6.64 -0.92
CA MET A 87 7.65 5.73 -0.56
C MET A 87 8.97 6.02 -1.29
N ASP A 88 9.13 7.21 -1.84
CA ASP A 88 10.37 7.62 -2.53
C ASP A 88 11.63 7.62 -1.66
N PHE A 89 11.45 7.53 -0.35
CA PHE A 89 12.53 7.59 0.64
C PHE A 89 13.14 6.23 0.99
N VAL A 90 12.46 5.12 0.72
CA VAL A 90 12.85 3.79 1.25
C VAL A 90 14.17 3.28 0.69
N ASP A 91 14.48 3.59 -0.56
CA ASP A 91 15.70 3.16 -1.25
C ASP A 91 16.82 4.21 -1.24
N LYS A 92 16.61 5.33 -0.55
CA LYS A 92 17.63 6.39 -0.48
C LYS A 92 18.79 5.97 0.43
N ALA A 93 19.98 5.89 -0.14
CA ALA A 93 21.19 5.54 0.59
C ALA A 93 21.49 6.46 1.79
N GLU A 94 21.01 7.70 1.76
CA GLU A 94 21.18 8.66 2.86
C GLU A 94 20.43 8.29 4.13
N TYR A 95 19.40 7.42 4.03
CA TYR A 95 18.60 6.98 5.17
C TYR A 95 18.93 5.55 5.62
N GLY A 96 19.54 4.74 4.76
CA GLY A 96 20.01 3.38 5.08
C GLY A 96 18.93 2.48 5.69
N ILE A 97 17.71 2.52 5.16
CA ILE A 97 16.58 1.78 5.69
C ILE A 97 16.70 0.31 5.32
N ASP A 98 16.76 -0.57 6.34
CA ASP A 98 16.88 -2.03 6.14
C ASP A 98 15.52 -2.72 6.10
N ALA A 99 14.51 -2.18 6.78
CA ALA A 99 13.17 -2.76 6.82
C ALA A 99 12.10 -1.71 7.04
N VAL A 100 10.93 -1.97 6.44
CA VAL A 100 9.72 -1.16 6.63
C VAL A 100 8.59 -2.08 7.07
N LEU A 101 7.88 -1.70 8.12
CA LEU A 101 6.67 -2.39 8.58
C LEU A 101 5.50 -1.40 8.63
N TRP A 102 4.53 -1.62 7.77
CA TRP A 102 3.25 -0.92 7.84
C TRP A 102 2.31 -1.66 8.80
N TYR A 103 1.68 -0.95 9.71
CA TYR A 103 0.74 -1.53 10.68
C TYR A 103 -0.54 -0.72 10.87
N ALA A 104 -0.80 0.22 9.99
CA ALA A 104 -1.93 1.14 10.05
C ALA A 104 -2.00 1.88 11.42
N ARG A 105 -3.18 2.03 11.98
CA ARG A 105 -3.42 2.62 13.30
C ARG A 105 -4.26 1.65 14.14
N PRO A 106 -3.66 0.58 14.67
CA PRO A 106 -4.41 -0.46 15.35
C PRO A 106 -4.96 0.06 16.68
N ALA A 107 -6.20 -0.31 16.99
CA ALA A 107 -6.80 -0.09 18.31
C ALA A 107 -6.20 -1.00 19.39
N GLY A 108 -5.42 -2.01 19.00
CA GLY A 108 -4.75 -2.97 19.89
C GLY A 108 -3.74 -3.83 19.14
N GLY A 109 -3.05 -4.72 19.85
CA GLY A 109 -2.11 -5.65 19.23
C GLY A 109 -0.69 -5.08 18.97
N ILE A 110 -0.39 -3.86 19.42
CA ILE A 110 0.94 -3.21 19.25
C ILE A 110 2.07 -4.11 19.75
N GLY A 111 1.86 -4.89 20.80
CA GLY A 111 2.85 -5.86 21.27
C GLY A 111 3.26 -6.92 20.25
N SER A 112 2.49 -7.12 19.17
CA SER A 112 2.85 -8.02 18.07
C SER A 112 3.99 -7.46 17.22
N ILE A 113 4.14 -6.14 17.14
CA ILE A 113 5.24 -5.50 16.39
C ILE A 113 6.57 -5.93 16.94
N ALA A 114 6.77 -5.84 18.26
CA ALA A 114 8.00 -6.29 18.90
C ALA A 114 8.28 -7.78 18.67
N LYS A 115 7.24 -8.61 18.62
CA LYS A 115 7.37 -10.04 18.32
C LYS A 115 7.76 -10.30 16.87
N ILE A 116 7.27 -9.50 15.93
CA ILE A 116 7.70 -9.55 14.54
C ILE A 116 9.16 -9.13 14.44
N LEU A 117 9.54 -7.97 14.98
CA LEU A 117 10.90 -7.47 14.91
C LEU A 117 11.92 -8.42 15.55
N SER A 118 11.53 -9.16 16.60
CA SER A 118 12.37 -10.17 17.24
C SER A 118 12.35 -11.54 16.54
N GLY A 119 11.56 -11.74 15.50
CA GLY A 119 11.38 -13.03 14.83
C GLY A 119 10.51 -14.04 15.60
N ALA A 120 9.91 -13.65 16.73
CA ALA A 120 9.02 -14.53 17.49
C ALA A 120 7.68 -14.81 16.80
N ILE A 121 7.27 -13.96 15.87
CA ILE A 121 6.12 -14.13 15.00
C ILE A 121 6.55 -13.84 13.56
N ASN A 122 6.21 -14.76 12.65
CA ASN A 122 6.38 -14.55 11.23
C ASN A 122 5.24 -13.67 10.70
N PRO A 123 5.53 -12.51 10.06
CA PRO A 123 4.50 -11.66 9.47
C PRO A 123 3.83 -12.38 8.30
N SER A 124 2.54 -12.11 8.11
CA SER A 124 1.75 -12.69 7.02
C SER A 124 0.67 -11.73 6.51
N GLY A 125 0.86 -10.44 6.77
CA GLY A 125 0.05 -9.38 6.20
C GLY A 125 0.41 -9.11 4.74
N ARG A 126 -0.56 -8.60 3.98
CA ARG A 126 -0.37 -8.09 2.63
C ARG A 126 -0.87 -6.66 2.58
N LEU A 127 -0.23 -5.83 1.76
CA LEU A 127 -0.67 -4.46 1.56
C LEU A 127 -2.04 -4.46 0.89
N VAL A 128 -2.91 -3.59 1.39
CA VAL A 128 -4.27 -3.39 0.87
C VAL A 128 -4.37 -2.16 -0.02
N ASP A 129 -3.22 -1.59 -0.36
CA ASP A 129 -3.08 -0.43 -1.22
C ASP A 129 -1.81 -0.56 -2.08
N THR A 130 -1.73 0.21 -3.16
CA THR A 130 -0.52 0.36 -3.94
C THR A 130 0.28 1.54 -3.38
N TYR A 131 1.52 1.30 -3.00
CA TYR A 131 2.43 2.33 -2.53
C TYR A 131 3.35 2.77 -3.66
N VAL A 132 3.52 4.06 -3.82
CA VAL A 132 4.18 4.65 -4.98
C VAL A 132 5.35 5.56 -4.56
N HIS A 133 6.25 5.80 -5.52
CA HIS A 133 7.36 6.75 -5.32
C HIS A 133 6.90 8.20 -5.40
N ASP A 134 5.79 8.48 -6.09
CA ASP A 134 5.16 9.81 -6.18
C ASP A 134 3.63 9.65 -6.12
N ASN A 135 3.03 10.12 -5.05
CA ASN A 135 1.58 10.05 -4.86
C ASN A 135 0.81 10.83 -5.94
N MET A 136 1.41 11.85 -6.54
CA MET A 136 0.80 12.61 -7.63
C MET A 136 0.77 11.85 -8.96
N SER A 137 1.29 10.62 -9.00
CA SER A 137 1.24 9.75 -10.19
C SER A 137 -0.17 9.26 -10.54
N SER A 138 -1.13 9.31 -9.62
CA SER A 138 -2.50 8.86 -9.85
C SER A 138 -3.48 10.01 -10.12
N ALA A 139 -4.48 9.76 -10.95
CA ALA A 139 -5.54 10.73 -11.21
C ALA A 139 -6.37 11.05 -9.95
N ALA A 140 -6.58 10.07 -9.07
CA ALA A 140 -7.28 10.26 -7.80
C ALA A 140 -6.57 11.29 -6.92
N MET A 141 -5.24 11.19 -6.80
CA MET A 141 -4.46 12.12 -5.98
C MET A 141 -4.32 13.49 -6.63
N GLN A 142 -4.13 13.55 -7.95
CA GLN A 142 -4.11 14.83 -8.68
C GLN A 142 -5.44 15.58 -8.60
N ASN A 143 -6.54 14.85 -8.46
CA ASN A 143 -7.88 15.40 -8.35
C ASN A 143 -8.33 15.63 -6.90
N PHE A 144 -7.49 15.29 -5.93
CA PHE A 144 -7.75 15.55 -4.51
C PHE A 144 -7.67 17.05 -4.22
N GLY A 145 -8.75 17.65 -3.69
CA GLY A 145 -8.79 19.07 -3.48
C GLY A 145 -10.06 19.54 -2.77
N ASP A 146 -10.06 20.79 -2.27
CA ASP A 146 -11.22 21.45 -1.69
C ASP A 146 -11.96 22.24 -2.78
N TYR A 147 -12.85 21.58 -3.49
CA TYR A 147 -13.64 22.17 -4.57
C TYR A 147 -14.95 22.74 -4.03
N ARG A 148 -15.16 24.04 -4.21
CA ARG A 148 -16.36 24.75 -3.78
C ARG A 148 -17.06 25.40 -4.94
N TYR A 149 -18.41 25.42 -4.89
CA TYR A 149 -19.18 26.21 -5.81
C TYR A 149 -18.96 27.71 -5.53
N VAL A 150 -18.92 28.47 -6.61
CA VAL A 150 -18.80 29.93 -6.56
C VAL A 150 -20.17 30.54 -6.87
N ASN A 151 -20.61 31.46 -6.04
CA ASN A 151 -21.84 32.22 -6.26
C ASN A 151 -21.67 33.22 -7.42
N GLU A 152 -22.79 33.78 -7.92
CA GLU A 152 -22.78 34.78 -9.02
C GLU A 152 -21.94 36.02 -8.69
N ASP A 153 -21.83 36.41 -7.42
CA ASP A 153 -21.04 37.54 -6.95
C ASP A 153 -19.54 37.21 -6.77
N GLY A 154 -19.11 36.00 -7.10
CA GLY A 154 -17.73 35.53 -6.97
C GLY A 154 -17.35 35.02 -5.57
N SER A 155 -18.25 35.07 -4.58
CA SER A 155 -18.00 34.50 -3.26
C SER A 155 -18.09 32.96 -3.27
N LEU A 156 -17.38 32.29 -2.34
CA LEU A 156 -17.51 30.85 -2.17
C LEU A 156 -18.87 30.49 -1.55
N SER A 157 -19.53 29.52 -2.15
CA SER A 157 -20.76 28.96 -1.56
C SER A 157 -20.43 28.10 -0.34
N GLY A 158 -21.44 27.77 0.47
CA GLY A 158 -21.31 26.82 1.57
C GLY A 158 -21.28 25.35 1.12
N TYR A 159 -21.30 25.08 -0.20
CA TYR A 159 -21.38 23.72 -0.77
C TYR A 159 -20.08 23.35 -1.49
N SER A 160 -19.64 22.12 -1.26
CA SER A 160 -18.50 21.51 -1.95
C SER A 160 -18.98 20.50 -3.00
N TYR A 161 -18.09 20.12 -3.91
CA TYR A 161 -18.31 19.03 -4.84
C TYR A 161 -17.05 18.17 -4.97
N VAL A 162 -17.24 16.93 -5.40
CA VAL A 162 -16.16 16.00 -5.73
C VAL A 162 -16.32 15.59 -7.18
N ASN A 163 -15.20 15.51 -7.90
CA ASN A 163 -15.16 15.04 -9.28
C ASN A 163 -14.38 13.72 -9.33
N TYR A 164 -15.06 12.61 -9.60
CA TYR A 164 -14.46 11.29 -9.75
C TYR A 164 -13.88 11.11 -11.16
N ALA A 165 -12.88 11.91 -11.51
CA ALA A 165 -12.27 11.90 -12.86
C ALA A 165 -11.55 10.58 -13.17
N GLU A 166 -11.11 9.85 -12.15
CA GLU A 166 -10.44 8.55 -12.24
C GLU A 166 -11.35 7.40 -12.68
N GLY A 167 -12.67 7.55 -12.54
CA GLY A 167 -13.65 6.51 -12.88
C GLY A 167 -13.40 5.21 -12.12
N ILE A 168 -13.24 4.09 -12.82
CA ILE A 168 -12.96 2.78 -12.22
C ILE A 168 -11.48 2.57 -11.89
N TYR A 169 -10.60 3.47 -12.35
CA TYR A 169 -9.15 3.33 -12.26
C TYR A 169 -8.62 3.90 -10.96
N VAL A 170 -8.90 3.20 -9.86
CA VAL A 170 -8.47 3.56 -8.50
C VAL A 170 -7.52 2.50 -7.95
N GLY A 171 -6.47 2.93 -7.23
CA GLY A 171 -5.48 2.05 -6.62
C GLY A 171 -4.80 1.14 -7.66
N TYR A 172 -4.62 -0.13 -7.34
CA TYR A 172 -3.95 -1.10 -8.23
C TYR A 172 -4.59 -1.18 -9.62
N LYS A 173 -5.90 -0.99 -9.73
CA LYS A 173 -6.59 -1.01 -11.04
C LYS A 173 -6.06 0.06 -11.99
N TYR A 174 -5.65 1.21 -11.46
CA TYR A 174 -4.99 2.24 -12.25
C TYR A 174 -3.60 1.80 -12.68
N TYR A 175 -2.73 1.45 -11.73
CA TYR A 175 -1.33 1.20 -12.00
C TYR A 175 -1.12 -0.04 -12.89
N GLU A 176 -1.85 -1.13 -12.63
CA GLU A 176 -1.78 -2.35 -13.42
C GLU A 176 -2.32 -2.16 -14.85
N THR A 177 -3.38 -1.38 -15.00
CA THR A 177 -3.92 -1.07 -16.34
C THR A 177 -2.95 -0.19 -17.13
N ARG A 178 -2.35 0.81 -16.49
CA ARG A 178 -1.31 1.63 -17.14
C ARG A 178 -0.11 0.80 -17.59
N TYR A 179 0.29 -0.17 -16.77
CA TYR A 179 1.36 -1.10 -17.12
C TYR A 179 0.99 -1.98 -18.33
N GLU A 180 -0.19 -2.59 -18.31
CA GLU A 180 -0.67 -3.39 -19.45
C GLU A 180 -0.74 -2.54 -20.72
N ASP A 181 -1.29 -1.35 -20.67
CA ASP A 181 -1.39 -0.43 -21.80
C ASP A 181 -0.01 -0.07 -22.36
N ALA A 182 0.98 0.19 -21.50
CA ALA A 182 2.35 0.48 -21.92
C ALA A 182 2.99 -0.73 -22.63
N VAL A 183 2.82 -1.93 -22.07
CA VAL A 183 3.35 -3.18 -22.64
C VAL A 183 2.71 -3.49 -24.00
N LEU A 184 1.39 -3.36 -24.08
CA LEU A 184 0.63 -3.63 -25.30
C LEU A 184 0.64 -2.46 -26.30
N LYS A 185 1.22 -1.31 -25.92
CA LYS A 185 1.26 -0.07 -26.69
C LYS A 185 -0.13 0.42 -27.13
N GLN A 186 -1.04 0.40 -26.18
CA GLN A 186 -2.44 0.85 -26.37
C GLN A 186 -2.79 1.98 -25.39
N GLY A 187 -3.99 2.55 -25.52
CA GLY A 187 -4.44 3.64 -24.68
C GLY A 187 -3.58 4.89 -24.80
N ASN A 188 -3.37 5.56 -23.69
CA ASN A 188 -2.55 6.78 -23.56
C ASN A 188 -1.41 6.64 -22.54
N ALA A 189 -0.96 5.42 -22.29
CA ALA A 189 0.06 5.14 -21.28
C ALA A 189 1.43 5.78 -21.62
N GLY A 190 1.75 5.95 -22.90
CA GLY A 190 3.02 6.52 -23.32
C GLY A 190 4.20 5.68 -22.85
N ASP A 191 5.19 6.35 -22.25
CA ASP A 191 6.40 5.73 -21.70
C ASP A 191 6.23 5.39 -20.20
N TYR A 192 5.05 4.97 -19.77
CA TYR A 192 4.81 4.62 -18.37
C TYR A 192 5.78 3.54 -17.89
N ASP A 193 6.55 3.87 -16.85
CA ASP A 193 7.47 2.97 -16.19
C ASP A 193 6.88 2.53 -14.85
N TYR A 194 6.46 1.26 -14.79
CA TYR A 194 5.85 0.68 -13.59
C TYR A 194 6.82 0.67 -12.42
N ALA A 195 8.07 0.25 -12.63
CA ALA A 195 9.06 0.13 -11.58
C ALA A 195 9.50 1.50 -11.03
N ALA A 196 9.51 2.54 -11.87
CA ALA A 196 9.77 3.90 -11.43
C ALA A 196 8.56 4.55 -10.72
N THR A 197 7.36 4.00 -10.89
CA THR A 197 6.12 4.55 -10.32
C THR A 197 5.72 3.82 -9.04
N VAL A 198 5.69 2.49 -9.07
CA VAL A 198 5.18 1.64 -7.98
C VAL A 198 6.34 1.12 -7.13
N ALA A 199 6.37 1.53 -5.87
CA ALA A 199 7.33 1.04 -4.89
C ALA A 199 6.92 -0.36 -4.36
N TYR A 200 5.65 -0.49 -3.95
CA TYR A 200 5.10 -1.75 -3.48
C TYR A 200 3.68 -1.93 -4.03
N PRO A 201 3.41 -2.99 -4.81
CA PRO A 201 2.09 -3.23 -5.36
C PRO A 201 1.07 -3.64 -4.29
N PHE A 202 -0.21 -3.52 -4.62
CA PHE A 202 -1.28 -4.15 -3.85
C PHE A 202 -1.01 -5.65 -3.68
N GLY A 203 -1.29 -6.19 -2.50
CA GLY A 203 -1.01 -7.60 -2.18
C GLY A 203 0.44 -7.91 -1.81
N TYR A 204 1.36 -6.93 -1.91
CA TYR A 204 2.75 -7.12 -1.52
C TYR A 204 2.91 -7.38 -0.02
N GLY A 205 3.85 -8.23 0.34
CA GLY A 205 4.26 -8.47 1.72
C GLY A 205 5.32 -9.55 1.81
N LEU A 206 6.25 -9.39 2.75
CA LEU A 206 7.32 -10.34 3.01
C LEU A 206 6.95 -11.32 4.13
N SER A 207 7.63 -12.43 4.16
CA SER A 207 7.57 -13.46 5.19
C SER A 207 8.99 -13.87 5.57
N TYR A 208 9.17 -14.44 6.76
CA TYR A 208 10.43 -15.06 7.17
C TYR A 208 10.60 -16.50 6.65
N THR A 209 9.67 -16.94 5.80
CA THR A 209 9.72 -18.22 5.09
C THR A 209 9.27 -18.04 3.65
N ASP A 210 9.53 -19.03 2.80
CA ASP A 210 9.17 -19.02 1.39
C ASP A 210 7.99 -19.95 1.13
N PHE A 211 7.16 -19.58 0.14
CA PHE A 211 6.03 -20.38 -0.30
C PHE A 211 6.10 -20.63 -1.80
N GLU A 212 5.74 -21.85 -2.21
CA GLU A 212 5.56 -22.24 -3.59
C GLU A 212 4.08 -22.52 -3.86
N TRP A 213 3.59 -22.01 -4.99
CA TRP A 213 2.22 -22.24 -5.43
C TRP A 213 2.22 -23.18 -6.64
N SER A 214 1.33 -24.18 -6.60
CA SER A 214 1.22 -25.19 -7.65
C SER A 214 -0.22 -25.65 -7.85
N ASP A 215 -0.47 -26.39 -8.92
CA ASP A 215 -1.75 -27.03 -9.21
C ASP A 215 -2.95 -26.08 -9.21
N LEU A 216 -2.83 -24.91 -9.83
CA LEU A 216 -3.98 -24.03 -10.03
C LEU A 216 -5.07 -24.77 -10.81
N LYS A 217 -6.29 -24.76 -10.28
CA LYS A 217 -7.49 -25.29 -10.93
C LYS A 217 -8.58 -24.24 -10.89
N VAL A 218 -9.29 -24.12 -11.99
CA VAL A 218 -10.42 -23.21 -12.16
C VAL A 218 -11.55 -23.99 -12.81
N ASP A 219 -12.65 -24.14 -12.09
CA ASP A 219 -13.80 -24.91 -12.53
C ASP A 219 -15.06 -24.04 -12.49
N TRP A 220 -15.88 -24.09 -13.56
CA TRP A 220 -17.14 -23.38 -13.65
C TRP A 220 -18.32 -24.35 -13.57
N ASP A 221 -19.25 -24.08 -12.66
CA ASP A 221 -20.56 -24.73 -12.60
C ASP A 221 -21.65 -23.67 -12.75
N GLY A 222 -22.17 -23.56 -13.96
CA GLY A 222 -23.12 -22.51 -14.32
C GLY A 222 -22.51 -21.10 -14.17
N ASP A 223 -22.96 -20.34 -13.18
CA ASP A 223 -22.50 -18.99 -12.90
C ASP A 223 -21.47 -18.91 -11.78
N LEU A 224 -21.14 -20.04 -11.14
CA LEU A 224 -20.19 -20.10 -10.05
C LEU A 224 -18.83 -20.64 -10.52
N CYS A 225 -17.79 -19.92 -10.17
CA CYS A 225 -16.41 -20.31 -10.35
C CYS A 225 -15.83 -20.82 -9.02
N THR A 226 -15.17 -21.97 -9.04
CA THR A 226 -14.31 -22.43 -7.95
C THR A 226 -12.87 -22.42 -8.42
N ALA A 227 -12.04 -21.55 -7.82
CA ALA A 227 -10.60 -21.51 -8.07
C ALA A 227 -9.86 -22.07 -6.86
N SER A 228 -8.82 -22.88 -7.10
CA SER A 228 -8.04 -23.48 -6.03
C SER A 228 -6.58 -23.65 -6.42
N VAL A 229 -5.69 -23.57 -5.43
CA VAL A 229 -4.24 -23.74 -5.60
C VAL A 229 -3.65 -24.46 -4.38
N THR A 230 -2.56 -25.17 -4.57
CA THR A 230 -1.78 -25.77 -3.48
C THR A 230 -0.66 -24.81 -3.10
N VAL A 231 -0.59 -24.45 -1.81
CA VAL A 231 0.47 -23.65 -1.21
C VAL A 231 1.33 -24.53 -0.36
N LYS A 232 2.64 -24.51 -0.58
CA LYS A 232 3.64 -25.26 0.19
C LYS A 232 4.63 -24.31 0.82
N ASN A 233 4.89 -24.48 2.10
CA ASN A 233 5.99 -23.80 2.77
C ASN A 233 7.32 -24.49 2.39
N THR A 234 8.17 -23.78 1.65
CA THR A 234 9.46 -24.28 1.17
C THR A 234 10.66 -23.76 1.97
N GLY A 235 10.42 -22.84 2.90
CA GLY A 235 11.44 -22.27 3.76
C GLY A 235 11.62 -23.03 5.08
N PHE A 236 12.21 -22.37 6.07
CA PHE A 236 12.68 -23.00 7.32
C PHE A 236 11.89 -22.62 8.57
N THR A 237 10.92 -21.72 8.43
CA THR A 237 10.10 -21.20 9.54
C THR A 237 8.63 -21.43 9.23
N SER A 238 7.83 -21.71 10.27
CA SER A 238 6.37 -21.79 10.11
C SER A 238 5.80 -20.43 9.70
N GLY A 239 4.80 -20.45 8.84
CA GLY A 239 4.20 -19.21 8.34
C GLY A 239 2.86 -19.41 7.68
N LYS A 240 2.23 -18.29 7.35
CA LYS A 240 0.97 -18.24 6.62
C LYS A 240 1.16 -17.42 5.35
N ASP A 241 0.44 -17.81 4.30
CA ASP A 241 0.43 -17.05 3.06
C ASP A 241 -0.99 -16.60 2.69
N VAL A 242 -1.08 -15.56 1.89
CA VAL A 242 -2.35 -15.07 1.33
C VAL A 242 -2.33 -15.28 -0.16
N VAL A 243 -3.30 -16.03 -0.65
CA VAL A 243 -3.51 -16.25 -2.08
C VAL A 243 -4.61 -15.31 -2.56
N GLU A 244 -4.28 -14.47 -3.52
CA GLU A 244 -5.19 -13.55 -4.17
C GLU A 244 -5.51 -14.06 -5.57
N PHE A 245 -6.78 -14.19 -5.90
CA PHE A 245 -7.26 -14.63 -7.20
C PHE A 245 -7.75 -13.44 -7.98
N TYR A 246 -7.06 -13.13 -9.07
CA TYR A 246 -7.40 -12.03 -9.96
C TYR A 246 -8.05 -12.55 -11.25
N VAL A 247 -8.95 -11.75 -11.79
CA VAL A 247 -9.56 -11.97 -13.09
C VAL A 247 -9.10 -10.88 -14.04
N GLN A 248 -8.62 -11.29 -15.18
CA GLN A 248 -8.36 -10.42 -16.33
C GLN A 248 -9.55 -10.49 -17.29
N SER A 249 -10.26 -9.37 -17.41
CA SER A 249 -11.41 -9.26 -18.32
C SER A 249 -10.94 -8.70 -19.67
N PRO A 250 -11.26 -9.34 -20.79
CA PRO A 250 -10.87 -8.83 -22.11
C PRO A 250 -11.41 -7.43 -22.34
N TYR A 251 -10.55 -6.48 -22.72
CA TYR A 251 -10.95 -5.14 -23.14
C TYR A 251 -11.10 -5.09 -24.67
N ILE A 252 -12.18 -4.49 -25.11
CA ILE A 252 -12.44 -4.23 -26.53
C ILE A 252 -12.48 -2.70 -26.70
N PRO A 253 -11.61 -2.10 -27.53
CA PRO A 253 -11.59 -0.66 -27.74
C PRO A 253 -12.96 -0.08 -28.09
N GLY A 254 -13.40 0.92 -27.33
CA GLY A 254 -14.72 1.54 -27.46
C GLY A 254 -15.87 0.77 -26.79
N GLY A 255 -15.61 -0.38 -26.18
CA GLY A 255 -16.54 -1.13 -25.35
C GLY A 255 -16.61 -0.62 -23.92
N VAL A 256 -17.05 -1.50 -23.00
CA VAL A 256 -17.13 -1.21 -21.56
C VAL A 256 -15.73 -1.06 -20.98
N GLU A 257 -15.52 -0.03 -20.18
CA GLU A 257 -14.27 0.20 -19.45
C GLU A 257 -13.99 -0.94 -18.47
N LYS A 258 -12.75 -1.44 -18.49
CA LYS A 258 -12.28 -2.54 -17.66
C LYS A 258 -10.84 -2.30 -17.21
N ALA A 259 -10.58 -2.59 -15.96
CA ALA A 259 -9.20 -2.65 -15.48
C ALA A 259 -8.51 -3.90 -16.03
N ALA A 260 -7.19 -3.84 -16.20
CA ALA A 260 -6.38 -4.98 -16.65
C ALA A 260 -6.60 -6.22 -15.76
N VAL A 261 -6.65 -6.00 -14.45
CA VAL A 261 -6.93 -7.05 -13.48
C VAL A 261 -7.89 -6.55 -12.40
N SER A 262 -8.71 -7.45 -11.89
CA SER A 262 -9.60 -7.20 -10.75
C SER A 262 -9.51 -8.36 -9.77
N LEU A 263 -9.33 -8.05 -8.48
CA LEU A 263 -9.36 -9.04 -7.42
C LEU A 263 -10.76 -9.64 -7.33
N ALA A 264 -10.88 -10.93 -7.61
CA ALA A 264 -12.13 -11.66 -7.51
C ALA A 264 -12.35 -12.17 -6.07
N GLN A 265 -11.30 -12.74 -5.47
CA GLN A 265 -11.34 -13.28 -4.11
C GLN A 265 -9.93 -13.48 -3.55
N TYR A 266 -9.84 -13.69 -2.25
CA TYR A 266 -8.60 -14.07 -1.59
C TYR A 266 -8.85 -15.07 -0.46
N VAL A 267 -7.81 -15.78 -0.08
CA VAL A 267 -7.84 -16.73 1.04
C VAL A 267 -6.48 -16.80 1.71
N LYS A 268 -6.48 -16.88 3.03
CA LYS A 268 -5.26 -17.05 3.83
C LYS A 268 -5.13 -18.52 4.26
N THR A 269 -3.91 -19.08 4.16
CA THR A 269 -3.63 -20.42 4.65
C THR A 269 -3.73 -20.51 6.17
N ALA A 270 -3.88 -21.70 6.69
CA ALA A 270 -3.47 -22.01 8.06
C ALA A 270 -1.95 -21.78 8.21
N GLU A 271 -1.45 -21.87 9.43
CA GLU A 271 -0.01 -21.85 9.65
C GLU A 271 0.59 -23.17 9.16
N LEU A 272 1.53 -23.07 8.20
CA LEU A 272 2.19 -24.21 7.58
C LEU A 272 3.60 -24.35 8.16
N ALA A 273 3.90 -25.51 8.68
CA ALA A 273 5.27 -25.85 9.07
C ALA A 273 6.17 -26.02 7.84
N PRO A 274 7.51 -25.97 7.98
CA PRO A 274 8.43 -26.26 6.89
C PRO A 274 8.13 -27.59 6.17
N GLY A 275 7.96 -27.52 4.86
CA GLY A 275 7.60 -28.65 4.00
C GLY A 275 6.10 -28.99 3.95
N GLU A 276 5.28 -28.40 4.81
CA GLU A 276 3.83 -28.62 4.83
C GLU A 276 3.14 -27.93 3.65
N SER A 277 2.05 -28.52 3.19
CA SER A 277 1.24 -28.01 2.08
C SER A 277 -0.23 -27.95 2.46
N GLN A 278 -0.93 -26.96 1.92
CA GLN A 278 -2.38 -26.83 2.02
C GLN A 278 -2.97 -26.49 0.66
N ARG A 279 -4.05 -27.15 0.28
CA ARG A 279 -4.87 -26.72 -0.83
C ARG A 279 -5.88 -25.71 -0.31
N VAL A 280 -5.88 -24.52 -0.90
CA VAL A 280 -6.87 -23.48 -0.62
C VAL A 280 -7.78 -23.29 -1.83
N SER A 281 -9.02 -22.90 -1.59
CA SER A 281 -9.99 -22.60 -2.65
C SER A 281 -10.88 -21.45 -2.29
N VAL A 282 -11.36 -20.78 -3.32
CA VAL A 282 -12.35 -19.69 -3.24
C VAL A 282 -13.47 -19.94 -4.24
N THR A 283 -14.62 -19.33 -3.99
CA THR A 283 -15.75 -19.38 -4.92
C THR A 283 -16.24 -17.95 -5.15
N PHE A 284 -16.52 -17.60 -6.39
CA PHE A 284 -17.10 -16.33 -6.80
C PHE A 284 -18.04 -16.53 -7.99
N SER A 285 -18.96 -15.60 -8.18
CA SER A 285 -19.92 -15.66 -9.28
C SER A 285 -19.48 -14.80 -10.48
N LYS A 286 -20.10 -15.02 -11.65
CA LYS A 286 -19.94 -14.11 -12.79
C LYS A 286 -20.36 -12.67 -12.45
N GLN A 287 -21.33 -12.51 -11.57
CA GLN A 287 -21.78 -11.18 -11.11
C GLN A 287 -20.67 -10.45 -10.33
N ASP A 288 -19.88 -11.17 -9.52
CA ASP A 288 -18.79 -10.58 -8.72
C ASP A 288 -17.66 -10.01 -9.58
N ILE A 289 -17.54 -10.50 -10.82
CA ILE A 289 -16.51 -10.10 -11.78
C ILE A 289 -17.06 -9.34 -12.98
N ALA A 290 -18.34 -9.01 -12.97
CA ALA A 290 -18.99 -8.27 -14.03
C ALA A 290 -18.52 -6.80 -14.08
N SER A 291 -18.51 -6.22 -15.27
CA SER A 291 -18.18 -4.80 -15.47
C SER A 291 -19.45 -4.02 -15.72
N TYR A 292 -19.59 -2.87 -15.07
CA TYR A 292 -20.76 -2.01 -15.24
C TYR A 292 -20.72 -1.29 -16.58
N ASP A 293 -21.75 -1.46 -17.38
CA ASP A 293 -21.96 -0.72 -18.62
C ASP A 293 -22.72 0.58 -18.35
N ALA A 294 -21.96 1.64 -18.12
CA ALA A 294 -22.52 2.97 -17.85
C ALA A 294 -23.14 3.64 -19.09
N LYS A 295 -22.69 3.26 -20.30
CA LYS A 295 -23.01 3.95 -21.53
C LYS A 295 -24.31 3.44 -22.16
N ASP A 296 -24.38 2.16 -22.42
CA ASP A 296 -25.44 1.58 -23.25
C ASP A 296 -26.50 0.85 -22.41
N ALA A 297 -26.10 -0.12 -21.61
CA ALA A 297 -27.05 -0.95 -20.87
C ALA A 297 -27.38 -0.42 -19.46
N LYS A 298 -26.50 0.36 -18.84
CA LYS A 298 -26.59 0.86 -17.45
C LYS A 298 -26.85 -0.26 -16.43
N THR A 299 -26.16 -1.36 -16.65
CA THR A 299 -26.24 -2.59 -15.85
C THR A 299 -24.88 -3.30 -15.82
N TYR A 300 -24.78 -4.36 -15.00
CA TYR A 300 -23.63 -5.26 -14.97
C TYR A 300 -23.80 -6.42 -15.93
#